data_196cbe47b2136af77865f6825acdad78
#
_entry.id   196cbe47b2136af77865f6825acdad78
#
_cell.length_a   1.000
_cell.length_b   1.000
_cell.length_c   1.000
_cell.angle_alpha   90.00
_cell.angle_beta   90.00
_cell.angle_gamma   90.00
#
_symmetry.space_group_name_H-M   'P 1'
#
loop_
_entity.id
_entity.type
_entity.pdbx_description
1 polymer ?
#
loop_
_entity_poly.entity_id
_entity_poly.type
_entity_poly.pdbx_seq_one_letter_code
_entity_poly.pdbx_strand_id
1 'polypeptide(L)'
;MIEEKIILGQNTRYPLKGMLTLPAGEGPFPAVVLVHGSGSSNMDEKVGKLTPFKDIALGLSQRGVATIRYDKRSFAHGLKMVLDKKHPITVWEETIEDALLASQLLRADSRIDAGRVFLLGHSMGAMLAPRIECSGDDFRGLILLAGSPRRLEEIMLDQMEEMTAGMTGFTKNIAGKQRAKFETLFEGLYTLSDEEAKAKKVGNGTTLYYFKEMGQPTVAQWLEKTSKPMLIMQGEKDFQAKAAVDFAMYKELLGSRDNVTFRLYPGLNHAFVPARFDSIAKAKQEFTPERHIGPEVLDDIAGWIKVR
;
A
#
# COMPACT_ATOMS: atom_id res chain seq x y z
N MET A 1 -2.57 11.30 -23.71
CA MET A 1 -2.85 10.30 -22.66
C MET A 1 -3.82 9.27 -23.20
N ILE A 2 -3.56 8.00 -22.96
CA ILE A 2 -4.38 6.86 -23.40
C ILE A 2 -4.66 6.00 -22.15
N GLU A 3 -5.90 5.55 -21.96
CA GLU A 3 -6.28 4.58 -20.94
C GLU A 3 -6.76 3.30 -21.62
N GLU A 4 -6.12 2.18 -21.33
CA GLU A 4 -6.42 0.87 -21.90
C GLU A 4 -6.82 -0.11 -20.80
N LYS A 5 -7.99 -0.73 -20.94
CA LYS A 5 -8.44 -1.79 -20.06
C LYS A 5 -7.58 -3.03 -20.23
N ILE A 6 -7.12 -3.60 -19.16
CA ILE A 6 -6.31 -4.82 -19.14
C ILE A 6 -6.93 -5.87 -18.24
N ILE A 7 -6.51 -7.12 -18.43
CA ILE A 7 -6.75 -8.21 -17.47
C ILE A 7 -5.40 -8.68 -16.97
N LEU A 8 -5.13 -8.43 -15.72
CA LEU A 8 -3.94 -8.92 -15.04
C LEU A 8 -4.13 -10.39 -14.68
N GLY A 9 -3.11 -11.21 -14.94
CA GLY A 9 -3.16 -12.64 -14.61
C GLY A 9 -4.27 -13.41 -15.33
N GLN A 10 -4.53 -13.13 -16.63
CA GLN A 10 -5.64 -13.70 -17.42
C GLN A 10 -5.76 -15.22 -17.31
N ASN A 11 -4.63 -15.93 -17.20
CA ASN A 11 -4.57 -17.39 -17.14
C ASN A 11 -4.40 -17.91 -15.70
N THR A 12 -4.52 -17.04 -14.71
CA THR A 12 -4.44 -17.41 -13.29
C THR A 12 -5.81 -17.79 -12.73
N ARG A 13 -5.83 -18.27 -11.49
CA ARG A 13 -7.06 -18.55 -10.76
C ARG A 13 -7.91 -17.30 -10.48
N TYR A 14 -7.26 -16.13 -10.41
CA TYR A 14 -7.84 -14.86 -9.99
C TYR A 14 -7.49 -13.74 -10.98
N PRO A 15 -8.06 -13.75 -12.22
CA PRO A 15 -7.81 -12.67 -13.16
C PRO A 15 -8.42 -11.35 -12.65
N LEU A 16 -7.67 -10.25 -12.75
CA LEU A 16 -8.05 -8.95 -12.21
C LEU A 16 -8.25 -7.94 -13.33
N LYS A 17 -9.31 -7.16 -13.24
CA LYS A 17 -9.48 -5.98 -14.10
C LYS A 17 -8.48 -4.92 -13.69
N GLY A 18 -7.90 -4.26 -14.68
CA GLY A 18 -6.97 -3.16 -14.47
C GLY A 18 -7.02 -2.14 -15.58
N MET A 19 -6.17 -1.14 -15.46
CA MET A 19 -6.01 -0.04 -16.39
C MET A 19 -4.53 0.25 -16.60
N LEU A 20 -4.08 0.24 -17.84
CA LEU A 20 -2.82 0.79 -18.28
C LEU A 20 -3.06 2.22 -18.71
N THR A 21 -2.38 3.18 -18.09
CA THR A 21 -2.46 4.61 -18.43
C THR A 21 -1.13 5.03 -19.04
N LEU A 22 -1.15 5.47 -20.29
CA LEU A 22 0.03 5.84 -21.06
C LEU A 22 0.08 7.36 -21.29
N PRO A 23 1.27 7.98 -21.28
CA PRO A 23 1.46 9.32 -21.78
C PRO A 23 1.05 9.50 -23.24
N ALA A 24 0.90 10.73 -23.70
CA ALA A 24 0.85 11.04 -25.13
C ALA A 24 2.25 10.93 -25.73
N GLY A 25 2.32 10.49 -26.99
CA GLY A 25 3.59 10.34 -27.74
C GLY A 25 3.99 8.88 -27.96
N GLU A 26 5.22 8.73 -28.45
CA GLU A 26 5.75 7.44 -28.91
C GLU A 26 6.67 6.88 -27.86
N GLY A 27 6.56 6.39 -26.83
CA GLY A 27 7.49 5.77 -25.87
C GLY A 27 8.91 5.44 -26.41
N PRO A 28 9.67 4.62 -25.73
CA PRO A 28 9.31 3.90 -24.52
C PRO A 28 9.25 4.81 -23.27
N PHE A 29 8.22 4.63 -22.47
CA PHE A 29 8.00 5.42 -21.25
C PHE A 29 8.50 4.68 -20.01
N PRO A 30 9.05 5.38 -19.00
CA PRO A 30 9.17 4.82 -17.67
C PRO A 30 7.77 4.50 -17.12
N ALA A 31 7.65 3.47 -16.32
CA ALA A 31 6.35 3.02 -15.84
C ALA A 31 6.34 2.72 -14.34
N VAL A 32 5.16 2.78 -13.73
CA VAL A 32 4.94 2.54 -12.31
C VAL A 32 3.83 1.52 -12.10
N VAL A 33 4.12 0.49 -11.30
CA VAL A 33 3.11 -0.41 -10.73
C VAL A 33 2.55 0.22 -9.47
N LEU A 34 1.22 0.37 -9.36
CA LEU A 34 0.54 0.90 -8.18
C LEU A 34 0.05 -0.25 -7.28
N VAL A 35 0.51 -0.29 -6.03
CA VAL A 35 0.22 -1.35 -5.05
C VAL A 35 -0.58 -0.80 -3.88
N HIS A 36 -1.78 -1.35 -3.69
CA HIS A 36 -2.78 -0.90 -2.73
C HIS A 36 -2.38 -1.02 -1.26
N GLY A 37 -3.02 -0.19 -0.46
CA GLY A 37 -3.05 -0.30 1.00
C GLY A 37 -3.85 -1.51 1.51
N SER A 38 -4.09 -1.54 2.82
CA SER A 38 -4.86 -2.59 3.49
C SER A 38 -6.34 -2.56 3.10
N GLY A 39 -7.00 -3.72 3.23
CA GLY A 39 -8.42 -3.87 2.92
C GLY A 39 -8.72 -4.07 1.43
N SER A 40 -9.99 -4.30 1.15
CA SER A 40 -10.51 -4.55 -0.19
C SER A 40 -10.67 -3.21 -0.94
N SER A 41 -10.07 -3.08 -2.12
CA SER A 41 -10.09 -1.84 -2.90
C SER A 41 -10.12 -2.08 -4.40
N ASN A 42 -10.82 -1.20 -5.13
CA ASN A 42 -10.80 -1.20 -6.60
C ASN A 42 -9.48 -0.60 -7.13
N MET A 43 -9.29 -0.64 -8.45
CA MET A 43 -8.07 -0.16 -9.12
C MET A 43 -7.73 1.31 -8.85
N ASP A 44 -8.71 2.13 -8.49
CA ASP A 44 -8.53 3.55 -8.21
C ASP A 44 -8.19 3.82 -6.73
N GLU A 45 -8.10 2.77 -5.90
CA GLU A 45 -7.92 2.82 -4.44
C GLU A 45 -8.98 3.73 -3.78
N LYS A 46 -10.23 3.53 -4.15
CA LYS A 46 -11.32 4.41 -3.73
C LYS A 46 -11.59 4.31 -2.23
N VAL A 47 -11.48 5.44 -1.55
CA VAL A 47 -11.87 5.62 -0.15
C VAL A 47 -12.80 6.82 -0.02
N GLY A 48 -14.04 6.59 0.37
CA GLY A 48 -15.08 7.63 0.33
C GLY A 48 -15.28 8.17 -1.09
N LYS A 49 -14.96 9.45 -1.32
CA LYS A 49 -14.97 10.08 -2.65
C LYS A 49 -13.58 10.32 -3.24
N LEU A 50 -12.53 9.94 -2.53
CA LEU A 50 -11.16 10.04 -3.02
C LEU A 50 -10.81 8.85 -3.89
N THR A 51 -9.97 9.08 -4.89
CA THR A 51 -9.47 8.06 -5.83
C THR A 51 -7.97 8.26 -6.08
N PRO A 52 -7.12 8.08 -5.04
CA PRO A 52 -5.72 8.46 -5.12
C PRO A 52 -4.96 7.77 -6.26
N PHE A 53 -5.20 6.51 -6.55
CA PHE A 53 -4.52 5.83 -7.66
C PHE A 53 -4.94 6.34 -9.03
N LYS A 54 -6.19 6.77 -9.19
CA LYS A 54 -6.62 7.43 -10.42
C LYS A 54 -5.91 8.78 -10.57
N ASP A 55 -5.83 9.59 -9.50
CA ASP A 55 -5.16 10.87 -9.53
C ASP A 55 -3.66 10.71 -9.87
N ILE A 56 -2.98 9.73 -9.25
CA ILE A 56 -1.59 9.40 -9.54
C ILE A 56 -1.43 8.98 -11.00
N ALA A 57 -2.27 8.08 -11.51
CA ALA A 57 -2.16 7.56 -12.86
C ALA A 57 -2.34 8.67 -13.91
N LEU A 58 -3.39 9.50 -13.78
CA LEU A 58 -3.64 10.60 -14.69
C LEU A 58 -2.56 11.67 -14.58
N GLY A 59 -2.16 12.02 -13.36
CA GLY A 59 -1.13 13.03 -13.10
C GLY A 59 0.25 12.63 -13.60
N LEU A 60 0.66 11.38 -13.42
CA LEU A 60 1.94 10.87 -13.91
C LEU A 60 1.97 10.75 -15.43
N SER A 61 0.85 10.34 -16.06
CA SER A 61 0.79 10.27 -17.53
C SER A 61 0.95 11.63 -18.20
N GLN A 62 0.44 12.71 -17.59
CA GLN A 62 0.68 14.10 -18.04
C GLN A 62 2.15 14.51 -17.91
N ARG A 63 2.92 13.81 -17.10
CA ARG A 63 4.34 14.04 -16.82
C ARG A 63 5.27 13.05 -17.55
N GLY A 64 4.74 12.26 -18.47
CA GLY A 64 5.53 11.34 -19.29
C GLY A 64 5.86 10.01 -18.61
N VAL A 65 5.09 9.59 -17.61
CA VAL A 65 5.27 8.32 -16.89
C VAL A 65 4.01 7.48 -17.05
N ALA A 66 4.15 6.25 -17.52
CA ALA A 66 3.06 5.28 -17.62
C ALA A 66 2.74 4.67 -16.25
N THR A 67 1.51 4.18 -16.07
CA THR A 67 1.11 3.50 -14.83
C THR A 67 0.24 2.30 -15.12
N ILE A 68 0.33 1.29 -14.27
CA ILE A 68 -0.61 0.18 -14.21
C ILE A 68 -1.28 0.15 -12.84
N ARG A 69 -2.62 0.12 -12.83
CA ARG A 69 -3.45 -0.08 -11.65
C ARG A 69 -4.48 -1.16 -11.89
N TYR A 70 -4.85 -1.91 -10.88
CA TYR A 70 -5.72 -3.08 -10.98
C TYR A 70 -6.59 -3.24 -9.74
N ASP A 71 -7.74 -3.92 -9.88
CA ASP A 71 -8.57 -4.25 -8.74
C ASP A 71 -7.82 -5.20 -7.80
N LYS A 72 -7.80 -4.90 -6.50
CA LYS A 72 -7.18 -5.79 -5.52
C LYS A 72 -7.89 -7.14 -5.51
N ARG A 73 -7.14 -8.23 -5.34
CA ARG A 73 -7.70 -9.59 -5.38
C ARG A 73 -8.84 -9.80 -4.38
N SER A 74 -8.71 -9.27 -3.18
CA SER A 74 -9.77 -9.29 -2.16
C SER A 74 -11.01 -8.48 -2.54
N PHE A 75 -10.89 -7.46 -3.40
CA PHE A 75 -12.04 -6.74 -3.96
C PHE A 75 -12.73 -7.54 -5.08
N ALA A 76 -11.98 -8.04 -6.03
CA ALA A 76 -12.53 -8.73 -7.20
C ALA A 76 -13.05 -10.14 -6.87
N HIS A 77 -12.39 -10.85 -5.93
CA HIS A 77 -12.61 -12.26 -5.67
C HIS A 77 -12.75 -12.62 -4.18
N GLY A 78 -12.98 -11.66 -3.29
CA GLY A 78 -12.94 -11.85 -1.84
C GLY A 78 -13.78 -13.02 -1.35
N LEU A 79 -15.03 -13.19 -1.84
CA LEU A 79 -15.86 -14.34 -1.46
C LEU A 79 -15.24 -15.67 -1.90
N LYS A 80 -14.69 -15.76 -3.12
CA LYS A 80 -14.02 -16.96 -3.63
C LYS A 80 -12.78 -17.30 -2.81
N MET A 81 -12.00 -16.28 -2.41
CA MET A 81 -10.83 -16.47 -1.55
C MET A 81 -11.21 -16.98 -0.16
N VAL A 82 -12.24 -16.42 0.48
CA VAL A 82 -12.72 -16.85 1.81
C VAL A 82 -13.25 -18.27 1.80
N LEU A 83 -13.87 -18.71 0.71
CA LEU A 83 -14.41 -20.05 0.55
C LEU A 83 -13.33 -21.09 0.19
N ASP A 84 -12.16 -20.67 -0.24
CA ASP A 84 -11.05 -21.53 -0.58
C ASP A 84 -10.26 -21.97 0.67
N LYS A 85 -10.73 -23.03 1.29
CA LYS A 85 -10.10 -23.57 2.51
C LYS A 85 -8.73 -24.22 2.26
N LYS A 86 -8.36 -24.51 1.00
CA LYS A 86 -7.08 -25.15 0.65
C LYS A 86 -5.94 -24.15 0.55
N HIS A 87 -6.24 -22.91 0.27
CA HIS A 87 -5.26 -21.84 0.07
C HIS A 87 -5.58 -20.69 1.04
N PRO A 88 -4.92 -20.63 2.20
CA PRO A 88 -5.11 -19.54 3.14
C PRO A 88 -4.72 -18.23 2.49
N ILE A 89 -5.48 -17.17 2.77
CA ILE A 89 -5.16 -15.83 2.28
C ILE A 89 -3.93 -15.32 3.03
N THR A 90 -2.88 -14.98 2.29
CA THR A 90 -1.69 -14.29 2.80
C THR A 90 -1.45 -13.02 1.97
N VAL A 91 -0.49 -12.19 2.39
CA VAL A 91 -0.11 -11.02 1.58
C VAL A 91 0.53 -11.42 0.25
N TRP A 92 1.05 -12.64 0.14
CA TRP A 92 1.56 -13.17 -1.13
C TRP A 92 0.43 -13.26 -2.18
N GLU A 93 -0.63 -14.00 -1.86
CA GLU A 93 -1.76 -14.20 -2.77
C GLU A 93 -2.59 -12.93 -2.95
N GLU A 94 -2.69 -12.08 -1.92
CA GLU A 94 -3.54 -10.89 -1.99
C GLU A 94 -2.86 -9.71 -2.70
N THR A 95 -1.52 -9.63 -2.67
CA THR A 95 -0.83 -8.40 -3.08
C THR A 95 0.45 -8.64 -3.86
N ILE A 96 1.38 -9.49 -3.35
CA ILE A 96 2.73 -9.61 -3.90
C ILE A 96 2.70 -10.23 -5.30
N GLU A 97 2.03 -11.35 -5.46
CA GLU A 97 1.90 -12.04 -6.75
C GLU A 97 1.31 -11.12 -7.82
N ASP A 98 0.27 -10.34 -7.48
CA ASP A 98 -0.39 -9.42 -8.42
C ASP A 98 0.53 -8.25 -8.83
N ALA A 99 1.34 -7.73 -7.91
CA ALA A 99 2.32 -6.68 -8.22
C ALA A 99 3.41 -7.19 -9.20
N LEU A 100 3.88 -8.42 -9.00
CA LEU A 100 4.85 -9.06 -9.92
C LEU A 100 4.25 -9.31 -11.30
N LEU A 101 3.00 -9.79 -11.38
CA LEU A 101 2.28 -9.96 -12.65
C LEU A 101 2.08 -8.60 -13.37
N ALA A 102 1.79 -7.53 -12.62
CA ALA A 102 1.65 -6.20 -13.20
C ALA A 102 2.97 -5.68 -13.79
N SER A 103 4.09 -5.90 -13.10
CA SER A 103 5.41 -5.56 -13.62
C SER A 103 5.75 -6.35 -14.89
N GLN A 104 5.49 -7.66 -14.91
CA GLN A 104 5.70 -8.49 -16.11
C GLN A 104 4.88 -7.99 -17.31
N LEU A 105 3.61 -7.59 -17.07
CA LEU A 105 2.77 -7.04 -18.14
C LEU A 105 3.34 -5.73 -18.67
N LEU A 106 3.80 -4.83 -17.80
CA LEU A 106 4.47 -3.58 -18.23
C LEU A 106 5.71 -3.87 -19.05
N ARG A 107 6.59 -4.78 -18.61
CA ARG A 107 7.84 -5.11 -19.30
C ARG A 107 7.63 -5.78 -20.67
N ALA A 108 6.48 -6.42 -20.87
CA ALA A 108 6.11 -7.03 -22.15
C ALA A 108 5.54 -6.03 -23.16
N ASP A 109 5.17 -4.81 -22.76
CA ASP A 109 4.63 -3.77 -23.65
C ASP A 109 5.77 -2.97 -24.29
N SER A 110 5.88 -2.97 -25.60
CA SER A 110 6.95 -2.28 -26.35
C SER A 110 6.96 -0.76 -26.16
N ARG A 111 5.87 -0.17 -25.66
CA ARG A 111 5.76 1.28 -25.34
C ARG A 111 6.38 1.62 -23.99
N ILE A 112 6.76 0.61 -23.20
CA ILE A 112 7.35 0.77 -21.88
C ILE A 112 8.86 0.51 -21.92
N ASP A 113 9.63 1.36 -21.26
CA ASP A 113 11.05 1.09 -21.00
C ASP A 113 11.15 0.02 -19.90
N ALA A 114 11.41 -1.21 -20.33
CA ALA A 114 11.49 -2.36 -19.43
C ALA A 114 12.58 -2.22 -18.35
N GLY A 115 13.63 -1.41 -18.59
CA GLY A 115 14.67 -1.08 -17.60
C GLY A 115 14.26 0.00 -16.60
N ARG A 116 13.12 0.65 -16.81
CA ARG A 116 12.63 1.77 -15.97
C ARG A 116 11.22 1.53 -15.44
N VAL A 117 10.99 0.34 -14.90
CA VAL A 117 9.76 -0.01 -14.17
C VAL A 117 9.98 0.21 -12.68
N PHE A 118 9.14 1.03 -12.07
CA PHE A 118 9.17 1.40 -10.66
C PHE A 118 7.98 0.78 -9.92
N LEU A 119 8.12 0.62 -8.61
CA LEU A 119 7.05 0.18 -7.73
C LEU A 119 6.62 1.33 -6.83
N LEU A 120 5.34 1.68 -6.84
CA LEU A 120 4.74 2.63 -5.91
C LEU A 120 3.75 1.88 -5.03
N GLY A 121 4.04 1.81 -3.74
CA GLY A 121 3.13 1.28 -2.74
C GLY A 121 2.51 2.40 -1.90
N HIS A 122 1.23 2.29 -1.60
CA HIS A 122 0.53 3.16 -0.66
C HIS A 122 0.18 2.40 0.61
N SER A 123 0.40 3.01 1.79
CA SER A 123 0.03 2.41 3.08
C SER A 123 0.64 1.00 3.26
N MET A 124 -0.15 -0.05 3.41
CA MET A 124 0.33 -1.44 3.45
C MET A 124 1.13 -1.82 2.19
N GLY A 125 0.76 -1.31 1.01
CA GLY A 125 1.53 -1.50 -0.22
C GLY A 125 2.94 -0.93 -0.12
N ALA A 126 3.13 0.19 0.58
CA ALA A 126 4.44 0.76 0.87
C ALA A 126 5.24 -0.09 1.85
N MET A 127 4.57 -0.72 2.84
CA MET A 127 5.22 -1.68 3.75
C MET A 127 5.70 -2.94 3.01
N LEU A 128 4.94 -3.37 1.99
CA LEU A 128 5.25 -4.56 1.19
C LEU A 128 6.24 -4.29 0.03
N ALA A 129 6.41 -3.04 -0.38
CA ALA A 129 7.24 -2.70 -1.55
C ALA A 129 8.67 -3.26 -1.49
N PRO A 130 9.41 -3.21 -0.36
CA PRO A 130 10.74 -3.81 -0.27
C PRO A 130 10.71 -5.34 -0.42
N ARG A 131 9.66 -6.00 0.09
CA ARG A 131 9.48 -7.44 -0.04
C ARG A 131 9.13 -7.83 -1.48
N ILE A 132 8.25 -7.07 -2.15
CA ILE A 132 7.89 -7.29 -3.55
C ILE A 132 9.12 -7.21 -4.43
N GLU A 133 9.96 -6.20 -4.25
CA GLU A 133 11.23 -6.06 -4.97
C GLU A 133 12.15 -7.27 -4.73
N CYS A 134 12.32 -7.69 -3.48
CA CYS A 134 13.15 -8.85 -3.14
C CYS A 134 12.55 -10.20 -3.59
N SER A 135 11.31 -10.23 -4.07
CA SER A 135 10.61 -11.46 -4.47
C SER A 135 10.83 -11.88 -5.94
N GLY A 136 11.73 -11.22 -6.65
CA GLY A 136 12.20 -11.72 -7.95
C GLY A 136 11.87 -10.83 -9.14
N ASP A 137 11.59 -9.55 -8.92
CA ASP A 137 11.52 -8.55 -9.99
C ASP A 137 12.64 -7.51 -9.81
N ASP A 138 13.11 -6.95 -10.91
CA ASP A 138 14.18 -5.93 -10.92
C ASP A 138 13.58 -4.53 -11.09
N PHE A 139 12.84 -4.05 -10.09
CA PHE A 139 12.33 -2.68 -10.09
C PHE A 139 13.48 -1.66 -10.09
N ARG A 140 13.36 -0.62 -10.88
CA ARG A 140 14.36 0.45 -10.96
C ARG A 140 14.47 1.27 -9.66
N GLY A 141 13.37 1.35 -8.90
CA GLY A 141 13.30 2.02 -7.62
C GLY A 141 11.94 1.88 -6.97
N LEU A 142 11.85 2.23 -5.70
CA LEU A 142 10.66 2.08 -4.86
C LEU A 142 10.14 3.45 -4.42
N ILE A 143 8.84 3.64 -4.48
CA ILE A 143 8.15 4.86 -4.01
C ILE A 143 7.18 4.42 -2.91
N LEU A 144 7.43 4.87 -1.69
CA LEU A 144 6.69 4.47 -0.50
C LEU A 144 5.84 5.64 -0.01
N LEU A 145 4.53 5.58 -0.25
CA LEU A 145 3.57 6.59 0.15
C LEU A 145 2.88 6.17 1.45
N ALA A 146 2.98 6.99 2.49
CA ALA A 146 2.29 6.81 3.77
C ALA A 146 2.46 5.39 4.36
N GLY A 147 3.65 4.83 4.24
CA GLY A 147 3.99 3.51 4.77
C GLY A 147 4.45 3.54 6.23
N SER A 148 4.77 2.36 6.76
CA SER A 148 5.33 2.20 8.10
C SER A 148 6.35 1.07 8.13
N PRO A 149 7.46 1.20 8.89
CA PRO A 149 8.36 0.08 9.18
C PRO A 149 7.84 -0.86 10.28
N ARG A 150 6.77 -0.48 10.97
CA ARG A 150 6.15 -1.27 12.05
C ARG A 150 5.36 -2.46 11.49
N ARG A 151 4.97 -3.37 12.37
CA ARG A 151 4.06 -4.46 12.04
C ARG A 151 2.63 -3.94 11.90
N LEU A 152 1.84 -4.59 11.05
CA LEU A 152 0.48 -4.15 10.75
C LEU A 152 -0.43 -4.20 11.99
N GLU A 153 -0.31 -5.23 12.83
CA GLU A 153 -1.09 -5.36 14.06
C GLU A 153 -0.76 -4.27 15.10
N GLU A 154 0.48 -3.81 15.16
CA GLU A 154 0.88 -2.70 16.03
C GLU A 154 0.21 -1.39 15.59
N ILE A 155 0.18 -1.13 14.29
CA ILE A 155 -0.51 0.04 13.72
C ILE A 155 -2.01 -0.04 14.00
N MET A 156 -2.62 -1.23 13.83
CA MET A 156 -4.05 -1.43 14.10
C MET A 156 -4.39 -1.20 15.57
N LEU A 157 -3.54 -1.64 16.51
CA LEU A 157 -3.73 -1.39 17.96
C LEU A 157 -3.67 0.10 18.26
N ASP A 158 -2.70 0.84 17.71
CA ASP A 158 -2.60 2.28 17.88
C ASP A 158 -3.83 3.02 17.33
N GLN A 159 -4.30 2.62 16.17
CA GLN A 159 -5.51 3.18 15.56
C GLN A 159 -6.76 2.90 16.40
N MET A 160 -6.87 1.69 16.97
CA MET A 160 -7.96 1.35 17.90
C MET A 160 -7.89 2.19 19.18
N GLU A 161 -6.71 2.41 19.72
CA GLU A 161 -6.51 3.27 20.90
C GLU A 161 -6.96 4.70 20.63
N GLU A 162 -6.52 5.28 19.52
CA GLU A 162 -6.90 6.64 19.13
C GLU A 162 -8.40 6.77 18.87
N MET A 163 -9.02 5.78 18.22
CA MET A 163 -10.48 5.76 18.06
C MET A 163 -11.22 5.79 19.39
N THR A 164 -10.67 5.15 20.42
CA THR A 164 -11.31 5.06 21.74
C THR A 164 -11.00 6.24 22.67
N ALA A 165 -9.93 6.99 22.40
CA ALA A 165 -9.48 8.09 23.24
C ALA A 165 -10.54 9.19 23.44
N GLY A 166 -11.36 9.45 22.41
CA GLY A 166 -12.45 10.43 22.49
C GLY A 166 -13.80 9.87 22.95
N MET A 167 -13.89 8.57 23.27
CA MET A 167 -15.14 7.93 23.69
C MET A 167 -15.34 8.03 25.19
N THR A 168 -16.59 8.04 25.64
CA THR A 168 -16.97 8.08 27.06
C THR A 168 -18.04 7.04 27.38
N GLY A 169 -18.21 6.70 28.66
CA GLY A 169 -19.30 5.85 29.14
C GLY A 169 -19.29 4.43 28.54
N PHE A 170 -20.47 3.93 28.20
CA PHE A 170 -20.68 2.55 27.74
C PHE A 170 -19.94 2.23 26.43
N THR A 171 -19.88 3.18 25.50
CA THR A 171 -19.17 2.99 24.22
C THR A 171 -17.67 2.81 24.40
N LYS A 172 -17.05 3.54 25.32
CA LYS A 172 -15.64 3.38 25.68
C LYS A 172 -15.36 1.98 26.24
N ASN A 173 -16.24 1.48 27.11
CA ASN A 173 -16.09 0.14 27.67
C ASN A 173 -16.17 -0.95 26.63
N ILE A 174 -17.08 -0.86 25.66
CA ILE A 174 -17.18 -1.83 24.55
C ILE A 174 -15.92 -1.79 23.68
N ALA A 175 -15.49 -0.60 23.27
CA ALA A 175 -14.32 -0.43 22.43
C ALA A 175 -13.04 -0.90 23.15
N GLY A 176 -12.90 -0.63 24.46
CA GLY A 176 -11.80 -1.14 25.26
C GLY A 176 -11.77 -2.67 25.36
N LYS A 177 -12.93 -3.31 25.51
CA LYS A 177 -13.01 -4.79 25.47
C LYS A 177 -12.63 -5.35 24.09
N GLN A 178 -13.02 -4.70 23.02
CA GLN A 178 -12.65 -5.12 21.65
C GLN A 178 -11.15 -4.97 21.43
N ARG A 179 -10.55 -3.87 21.87
CA ARG A 179 -9.10 -3.66 21.80
C ARG A 179 -8.35 -4.74 22.60
N ALA A 180 -8.74 -4.98 23.87
CA ALA A 180 -8.12 -5.99 24.70
C ALA A 180 -8.22 -7.40 24.08
N LYS A 181 -9.37 -7.72 23.48
CA LYS A 181 -9.54 -8.98 22.75
C LYS A 181 -8.61 -9.08 21.56
N PHE A 182 -8.44 -8.01 20.81
CA PHE A 182 -7.52 -7.95 19.67
C PHE A 182 -6.07 -8.12 20.16
N GLU A 183 -5.65 -7.39 21.19
CA GLU A 183 -4.33 -7.48 21.80
C GLU A 183 -4.02 -8.92 22.26
N THR A 184 -4.94 -9.55 23.00
CA THR A 184 -4.81 -10.94 23.42
C THR A 184 -4.74 -11.92 22.23
N LEU A 185 -5.46 -11.62 21.13
CA LEU A 185 -5.43 -12.47 19.93
C LEU A 185 -4.04 -12.49 19.28
N PHE A 186 -3.34 -11.37 19.30
CA PHE A 186 -2.00 -11.23 18.70
C PHE A 186 -0.86 -11.53 19.68
N GLU A 187 -1.17 -11.74 20.97
CA GLU A 187 -0.18 -12.12 21.96
C GLU A 187 0.52 -13.43 21.55
N GLY A 188 1.86 -13.41 21.52
CA GLY A 188 2.65 -14.56 21.12
C GLY A 188 2.54 -14.97 19.64
N LEU A 189 1.98 -14.13 18.76
CA LEU A 189 1.78 -14.43 17.33
C LEU A 189 3.01 -15.07 16.67
N TYR A 190 4.18 -14.51 16.93
CA TYR A 190 5.44 -14.92 16.28
C TYR A 190 6.09 -16.16 16.92
N THR A 191 5.53 -16.68 17.99
CA THR A 191 5.94 -17.95 18.63
C THR A 191 5.05 -19.14 18.22
N LEU A 192 3.88 -18.85 17.62
CA LEU A 192 3.00 -19.90 17.09
C LEU A 192 3.65 -20.61 15.91
N SER A 193 3.41 -21.90 15.77
CA SER A 193 3.65 -22.60 14.50
C SER A 193 2.73 -22.04 13.39
N ASP A 194 3.07 -22.29 12.13
CA ASP A 194 2.23 -21.85 11.02
C ASP A 194 0.85 -22.49 11.05
N GLU A 195 0.77 -23.76 11.44
CA GLU A 195 -0.51 -24.48 11.55
C GLU A 195 -1.39 -23.91 12.68
N GLU A 196 -0.81 -23.56 13.83
CA GLU A 196 -1.55 -22.91 14.91
C GLU A 196 -2.05 -21.52 14.47
N ALA A 197 -1.22 -20.75 13.75
CA ALA A 197 -1.59 -19.43 13.24
C ALA A 197 -2.69 -19.52 12.17
N LYS A 198 -2.66 -20.52 11.28
CA LYS A 198 -3.72 -20.81 10.28
C LYS A 198 -5.04 -21.21 10.91
N ALA A 199 -5.02 -21.90 12.05
CA ALA A 199 -6.22 -22.32 12.75
C ALA A 199 -6.96 -21.17 13.46
N LYS A 200 -6.27 -20.09 13.81
CA LYS A 200 -6.83 -18.94 14.54
C LYS A 200 -7.35 -17.86 13.59
N LYS A 201 -8.68 -17.69 13.54
CA LYS A 201 -9.35 -16.69 12.69
C LYS A 201 -9.31 -15.31 13.32
N VAL A 202 -9.00 -14.30 12.51
CA VAL A 202 -9.06 -12.87 12.90
C VAL A 202 -10.38 -12.24 12.44
N GLY A 203 -10.81 -12.52 11.22
CA GLY A 203 -12.06 -12.03 10.63
C GLY A 203 -11.97 -11.98 9.11
N ASN A 204 -13.10 -11.80 8.43
CA ASN A 204 -13.18 -11.63 6.97
C ASN A 204 -12.39 -12.67 6.15
N GLY A 205 -12.31 -13.90 6.63
CA GLY A 205 -11.55 -14.97 5.99
C GLY A 205 -10.05 -14.98 6.26
N THR A 206 -9.52 -14.00 6.96
CA THR A 206 -8.12 -13.95 7.37
C THR A 206 -7.88 -14.71 8.68
N THR A 207 -6.66 -15.21 8.84
CA THR A 207 -6.17 -15.91 10.03
C THR A 207 -4.98 -15.16 10.62
N LEU A 208 -4.51 -15.55 11.80
CA LEU A 208 -3.28 -15.02 12.36
C LEU A 208 -2.06 -15.26 11.47
N TYR A 209 -2.11 -16.29 10.62
CA TYR A 209 -1.05 -16.59 9.68
C TYR A 209 -0.81 -15.45 8.66
N TYR A 210 -1.87 -14.74 8.25
CA TYR A 210 -1.71 -13.54 7.40
C TYR A 210 -0.78 -12.52 8.02
N PHE A 211 -0.98 -12.20 9.29
CA PHE A 211 -0.17 -11.22 10.03
C PHE A 211 1.23 -11.75 10.34
N LYS A 212 1.33 -13.02 10.75
CA LYS A 212 2.61 -13.67 10.99
C LYS A 212 3.48 -13.67 9.74
N GLU A 213 2.92 -14.08 8.61
CA GLU A 213 3.60 -14.15 7.32
C GLU A 213 3.99 -12.75 6.81
N MET A 214 3.15 -11.74 7.01
CA MET A 214 3.47 -10.36 6.67
C MET A 214 4.56 -9.76 7.58
N GLY A 215 4.52 -10.03 8.87
CA GLY A 215 5.39 -9.40 9.87
C GLY A 215 6.72 -10.12 10.12
N GLN A 216 6.98 -11.25 9.44
CA GLN A 216 8.23 -12.00 9.62
C GLN A 216 8.69 -12.62 8.29
N PRO A 217 9.77 -12.09 7.66
CA PRO A 217 10.64 -10.98 8.11
C PRO A 217 9.93 -9.64 8.26
N THR A 218 10.44 -8.77 9.13
CA THR A 218 9.90 -7.42 9.34
C THR A 218 10.15 -6.51 8.13
N VAL A 219 9.42 -5.39 8.04
CA VAL A 219 9.67 -4.37 7.00
C VAL A 219 11.12 -3.87 7.06
N ALA A 220 11.65 -3.62 8.26
CA ALA A 220 13.05 -3.21 8.44
C ALA A 220 14.03 -4.23 7.83
N GLN A 221 13.83 -5.53 8.08
CA GLN A 221 14.66 -6.59 7.52
C GLN A 221 14.55 -6.67 5.98
N TRP A 222 13.39 -6.38 5.39
CA TRP A 222 13.26 -6.28 3.94
C TRP A 222 13.96 -5.04 3.38
N LEU A 223 13.89 -3.90 4.09
CA LEU A 223 14.62 -2.70 3.72
C LEU A 223 16.14 -2.88 3.74
N GLU A 224 16.67 -3.70 4.66
CA GLU A 224 18.10 -4.06 4.70
C GLU A 224 18.54 -4.88 3.48
N LYS A 225 17.66 -5.72 2.94
CA LYS A 225 17.96 -6.61 1.81
C LYS A 225 17.96 -5.90 0.45
N THR A 226 17.24 -4.80 0.32
CA THR A 226 17.21 -4.05 -0.95
C THR A 226 18.19 -2.89 -0.96
N SER A 227 18.94 -2.75 -2.06
CA SER A 227 19.81 -1.61 -2.35
C SER A 227 19.19 -0.60 -3.31
N LYS A 228 17.93 -0.78 -3.69
CA LYS A 228 17.26 0.07 -4.69
C LYS A 228 17.11 1.51 -4.18
N PRO A 229 17.16 2.50 -5.10
CA PRO A 229 16.78 3.86 -4.75
C PRO A 229 15.35 3.92 -4.21
N MET A 230 15.12 4.76 -3.19
CA MET A 230 13.79 4.92 -2.60
C MET A 230 13.38 6.37 -2.51
N LEU A 231 12.09 6.63 -2.76
CA LEU A 231 11.40 7.88 -2.45
C LEU A 231 10.36 7.59 -1.37
N ILE A 232 10.56 8.13 -0.18
CA ILE A 232 9.67 7.94 0.97
C ILE A 232 8.91 9.23 1.19
N MET A 233 7.58 9.15 1.08
CA MET A 233 6.68 10.29 1.09
C MET A 233 5.64 10.15 2.19
N GLN A 234 5.36 11.26 2.89
CA GLN A 234 4.44 11.25 4.03
C GLN A 234 3.64 12.56 4.09
N GLY A 235 2.33 12.46 4.33
CA GLY A 235 1.50 13.59 4.74
C GLY A 235 1.71 13.93 6.21
N GLU A 236 1.92 15.19 6.56
CA GLU A 236 2.12 15.61 7.96
C GLU A 236 0.90 15.33 8.82
N LYS A 237 -0.31 15.47 8.26
CA LYS A 237 -1.60 15.27 8.92
C LYS A 237 -2.17 13.86 8.74
N ASP A 238 -1.32 12.91 8.43
CA ASP A 238 -1.70 11.51 8.36
C ASP A 238 -1.98 10.96 9.77
N PHE A 239 -3.22 10.52 9.99
CA PHE A 239 -3.65 9.92 11.24
C PHE A 239 -3.60 8.38 11.22
N GLN A 240 -3.29 7.76 10.07
CA GLN A 240 -3.21 6.30 9.94
C GLN A 240 -1.77 5.80 10.08
N ALA A 241 -0.83 6.41 9.35
CA ALA A 241 0.60 6.22 9.49
C ALA A 241 1.22 7.57 9.89
N LYS A 242 1.53 7.73 11.17
CA LYS A 242 1.84 9.05 11.75
C LYS A 242 3.24 9.51 11.36
N ALA A 243 3.35 10.74 10.85
CA ALA A 243 4.64 11.31 10.47
C ALA A 243 5.65 11.33 11.63
N ALA A 244 5.21 11.63 12.85
CA ALA A 244 6.06 11.66 14.03
C ALA A 244 6.55 10.27 14.51
N VAL A 245 5.93 9.18 14.02
CA VAL A 245 6.29 7.81 14.38
C VAL A 245 6.84 7.10 13.14
N ASP A 246 6.01 6.85 12.16
CA ASP A 246 6.31 5.96 11.03
C ASP A 246 7.33 6.56 10.06
N PHE A 247 7.17 7.83 9.69
CA PHE A 247 8.14 8.53 8.85
C PHE A 247 9.46 8.81 9.59
N ALA A 248 9.40 9.10 10.88
CA ALA A 248 10.60 9.23 11.72
C ALA A 248 11.40 7.92 11.78
N MET A 249 10.72 6.76 11.92
CA MET A 249 11.36 5.45 11.89
C MET A 249 12.02 5.16 10.52
N TYR A 250 11.40 5.52 9.40
CA TYR A 250 12.06 5.42 8.10
C TYR A 250 13.33 6.26 8.02
N LYS A 251 13.32 7.47 8.57
CA LYS A 251 14.53 8.32 8.62
C LYS A 251 15.63 7.73 9.49
N GLU A 252 15.27 7.12 10.61
CA GLU A 252 16.21 6.43 11.49
C GLU A 252 16.85 5.24 10.79
N LEU A 253 16.06 4.41 10.12
CA LEU A 253 16.52 3.20 9.44
C LEU A 253 17.35 3.48 8.18
N LEU A 254 17.02 4.52 7.43
CA LEU A 254 17.50 4.73 6.06
C LEU A 254 18.16 6.08 5.84
N GLY A 255 18.20 6.97 6.84
CA GLY A 255 18.70 8.33 6.69
C GLY A 255 20.17 8.45 6.31
N SER A 256 20.97 7.39 6.54
CA SER A 256 22.38 7.32 6.12
C SER A 256 22.60 6.83 4.68
N ARG A 257 21.53 6.46 3.95
CA ARG A 257 21.63 5.98 2.57
C ARG A 257 21.52 7.13 1.58
N ASP A 258 22.53 7.35 0.76
CA ASP A 258 22.57 8.43 -0.25
C ASP A 258 21.52 8.28 -1.37
N ASN A 259 21.01 7.05 -1.56
CA ASN A 259 20.01 6.75 -2.59
C ASN A 259 18.56 6.79 -2.07
N VAL A 260 18.32 7.28 -0.84
CA VAL A 260 16.99 7.45 -0.25
C VAL A 260 16.62 8.93 -0.15
N THR A 261 15.47 9.26 -0.70
CA THR A 261 14.91 10.62 -0.67
C THR A 261 13.69 10.65 0.22
N PHE A 262 13.60 11.62 1.14
CA PHE A 262 12.46 11.81 2.03
C PHE A 262 11.68 13.07 1.66
N ARG A 263 10.35 12.98 1.63
CA ARG A 263 9.43 14.11 1.40
C ARG A 263 8.31 14.09 2.43
N LEU A 264 8.19 15.17 3.19
CA LEU A 264 7.09 15.42 4.12
C LEU A 264 6.25 16.57 3.56
N TYR A 265 4.93 16.37 3.47
CA TYR A 265 4.01 17.34 2.91
C TYR A 265 3.17 17.98 4.01
N PRO A 266 3.42 19.27 4.33
CA PRO A 266 2.64 19.98 5.33
C PRO A 266 1.14 20.00 4.97
N GLY A 267 0.30 19.76 5.95
CA GLY A 267 -1.15 19.83 5.79
C GLY A 267 -1.81 18.74 4.97
N LEU A 268 -1.07 17.75 4.40
CA LEU A 268 -1.67 16.62 3.68
C LEU A 268 -1.96 15.43 4.62
N ASN A 269 -3.02 14.69 4.30
CA ASN A 269 -3.45 13.49 5.01
C ASN A 269 -2.88 12.20 4.39
N HIS A 270 -3.39 11.04 4.84
CA HIS A 270 -2.99 9.70 4.37
C HIS A 270 -3.14 9.48 2.85
N ALA A 271 -4.14 10.10 2.22
CA ALA A 271 -4.39 10.02 0.77
C ALA A 271 -3.70 11.14 -0.01
N PHE A 272 -2.77 11.89 0.59
CA PHE A 272 -2.05 13.01 -0.01
C PHE A 272 -2.95 14.13 -0.56
N VAL A 273 -4.10 14.34 0.07
CA VAL A 273 -4.98 15.49 -0.18
C VAL A 273 -4.99 16.42 1.05
N PRO A 274 -5.32 17.73 0.89
CA PRO A 274 -5.39 18.65 2.02
C PRO A 274 -6.27 18.11 3.15
N ALA A 275 -5.71 17.98 4.35
CA ALA A 275 -6.40 17.45 5.52
C ALA A 275 -7.46 18.43 6.03
N ARG A 276 -8.60 17.88 6.45
CA ARG A 276 -9.67 18.60 7.18
C ARG A 276 -9.70 18.21 8.66
N PHE A 277 -9.31 16.98 8.94
CA PHE A 277 -9.23 16.42 10.28
C PHE A 277 -7.92 15.63 10.41
N ASP A 278 -7.41 15.58 11.64
CA ASP A 278 -6.18 14.88 12.02
C ASP A 278 -6.43 13.72 13.00
N SER A 279 -7.64 13.15 12.96
CA SER A 279 -8.03 12.07 13.85
C SER A 279 -8.76 10.96 13.11
N ILE A 280 -8.41 9.71 13.40
CA ILE A 280 -9.06 8.52 12.86
C ILE A 280 -10.56 8.45 13.19
N ALA A 281 -10.99 9.01 14.31
CA ALA A 281 -12.40 9.11 14.67
C ALA A 281 -13.22 9.95 13.67
N LYS A 282 -12.56 10.79 12.88
CA LYS A 282 -13.14 11.62 11.82
C LYS A 282 -12.91 11.08 10.40
N ALA A 283 -12.32 9.89 10.25
CA ALA A 283 -11.93 9.32 8.96
C ALA A 283 -13.06 9.34 7.92
N LYS A 284 -14.29 8.95 8.30
CA LYS A 284 -15.45 9.02 7.39
C LYS A 284 -15.73 10.42 6.87
N GLN A 285 -15.64 11.43 7.73
CA GLN A 285 -15.85 12.84 7.37
C GLN A 285 -14.66 13.38 6.57
N GLU A 286 -13.44 12.90 6.87
CA GLU A 286 -12.22 13.24 6.16
C GLU A 286 -12.26 12.80 4.70
N PHE A 287 -12.73 11.58 4.41
CA PHE A 287 -12.72 11.01 3.06
C PHE A 287 -14.03 11.24 2.27
N THR A 288 -15.04 11.90 2.84
CA THR A 288 -16.32 12.13 2.16
C THR A 288 -16.28 13.21 1.08
N PRO A 289 -15.62 14.38 1.25
CA PRO A 289 -15.51 15.37 0.19
C PRO A 289 -14.56 14.92 -0.90
N GLU A 290 -14.95 15.15 -2.16
CA GLU A 290 -14.07 14.93 -3.30
C GLU A 290 -12.91 15.92 -3.26
N ARG A 291 -11.70 15.40 -3.32
CA ARG A 291 -10.42 16.14 -3.36
C ARG A 291 -9.42 15.32 -4.15
N HIS A 292 -8.44 15.97 -4.71
CA HIS A 292 -7.41 15.37 -5.57
C HIS A 292 -6.03 15.62 -5.01
N ILE A 293 -5.10 14.72 -5.35
CA ILE A 293 -3.68 14.86 -5.02
C ILE A 293 -3.14 16.11 -5.71
N GLY A 294 -2.45 16.95 -4.95
CA GLY A 294 -1.86 18.20 -5.45
C GLY A 294 -0.74 17.97 -6.47
N PRO A 295 -0.49 18.95 -7.36
CA PRO A 295 0.54 18.84 -8.39
C PRO A 295 1.94 18.64 -7.80
N GLU A 296 2.23 19.18 -6.63
CA GLU A 296 3.53 19.09 -5.95
C GLU A 296 3.93 17.64 -5.64
N VAL A 297 2.98 16.81 -5.21
CA VAL A 297 3.22 15.37 -4.94
C VAL A 297 3.53 14.63 -6.24
N LEU A 298 2.75 14.92 -7.28
CA LEU A 298 2.91 14.30 -8.61
C LEU A 298 4.19 14.75 -9.30
N ASP A 299 4.61 16.01 -9.13
CA ASP A 299 5.85 16.57 -9.65
C ASP A 299 7.07 15.94 -8.98
N ASP A 300 7.03 15.75 -7.67
CA ASP A 300 8.09 15.07 -6.92
C ASP A 300 8.25 13.60 -7.37
N ILE A 301 7.14 12.85 -7.54
CA ILE A 301 7.19 11.47 -8.04
C ILE A 301 7.78 11.43 -9.45
N ALA A 302 7.23 12.22 -10.38
CA ALA A 302 7.67 12.22 -11.76
C ALA A 302 9.11 12.71 -11.92
N GLY A 303 9.49 13.76 -11.20
CA GLY A 303 10.86 14.29 -11.17
C GLY A 303 11.86 13.27 -10.66
N TRP A 304 11.52 12.54 -9.59
CA TRP A 304 12.35 11.49 -9.01
C TRP A 304 12.55 10.32 -9.98
N ILE A 305 11.51 9.91 -10.72
CA ILE A 305 11.55 8.85 -11.73
C ILE A 305 12.43 9.26 -12.92
N LYS A 306 12.30 10.51 -13.39
CA LYS A 306 12.99 10.99 -14.61
C LYS A 306 14.52 11.00 -14.51
N VAL A 307 15.05 11.16 -13.32
CA VAL A 307 16.51 11.22 -13.08
C VAL A 307 17.12 9.83 -12.80
N ARG A 308 16.34 8.78 -12.88
CA ARG A 308 16.73 7.39 -12.65
C ARG A 308 16.36 6.50 -13.84
#